data_20fdd52b9626baa639b1273dd53243dd
#
_entry.id   20fdd52b9626baa639b1273dd53243dd
#
_cell.length_a   1.000
_cell.length_b   1.000
_cell.length_c   1.000
_cell.angle_alpha   90.00
_cell.angle_beta   90.00
_cell.angle_gamma   90.00
#
_symmetry.space_group_name_H-M   'P 1'
#
loop_
_entity.id
_entity.type
_entity.pdbx_description
1 polymer ?
#
loop_
_entity_poly.entity_id
_entity_poly.type
_entity_poly.pdbx_seq_one_letter_code
_entity_poly.pdbx_strand_id
1 'polypeptide(L)'
;MTEQFDVVVIGAGPAGLSAALNLVRARRKVLVLDSNRPRNAATFASHGFVTRDGISPLELRRLGREELEAYEGATFAKAVVSAIEPGFVVTAGASYQASAVVIATGLTEKFPALPSLRTFYGTSIHSCVECDAYEYADAPIALIGETDDLAERALLISQWSRDLIVFTNAVGRITADEETRLAERGVSVDRRAVADVAGDRDGLSGIVLADGDVIPRSAAFVRPMYSTNLGYAASLGLATTAEGWLEIDDSGRTSVPGVYAAGDSTAPGPQQLIVAAGAGARVASAVNRDLLA
;
A
#
# COMPACT_ATOMS: atom_id res chain seq x y z
N MET A 1 -2.73 11.29 33.81
CA MET A 1 -1.33 11.54 33.43
C MET A 1 -1.17 11.00 32.01
N THR A 2 -0.61 11.80 31.10
CA THR A 2 -0.32 11.36 29.74
C THR A 2 0.88 10.41 29.80
N GLU A 3 0.73 9.21 29.22
CA GLU A 3 1.82 8.23 29.20
C GLU A 3 2.89 8.70 28.20
N GLN A 4 4.17 8.52 28.59
CA GLN A 4 5.31 9.03 27.85
C GLN A 4 6.10 7.91 27.17
N PHE A 5 6.46 8.12 25.90
CA PHE A 5 7.25 7.22 25.06
C PHE A 5 8.42 7.99 24.41
N ASP A 6 9.49 7.28 24.07
CA ASP A 6 10.52 7.87 23.19
C ASP A 6 9.97 8.06 21.79
N VAL A 7 9.26 7.06 21.27
CA VAL A 7 8.74 7.06 19.92
C VAL A 7 7.31 6.51 19.87
N VAL A 8 6.42 7.21 19.16
CA VAL A 8 5.13 6.66 18.75
C VAL A 8 5.19 6.31 17.26
N VAL A 9 4.91 5.07 16.93
CA VAL A 9 4.79 4.56 15.56
C VAL A 9 3.32 4.40 15.19
N ILE A 10 2.87 5.05 14.12
CA ILE A 10 1.48 5.04 13.68
C ILE A 10 1.34 4.12 12.46
N GLY A 11 0.67 2.98 12.65
CA GLY A 11 0.51 1.91 11.67
C GLY A 11 1.44 0.73 11.94
N ALA A 12 0.89 -0.49 11.90
CA ALA A 12 1.60 -1.76 12.06
C ALA A 12 1.59 -2.58 10.75
N GLY A 13 1.80 -1.90 9.63
CA GLY A 13 2.24 -2.53 8.39
C GLY A 13 3.73 -2.89 8.46
N PRO A 14 4.32 -3.47 7.40
CA PRO A 14 5.73 -3.86 7.39
C PRO A 14 6.70 -2.71 7.75
N ALA A 15 6.41 -1.48 7.29
CA ALA A 15 7.20 -0.31 7.62
C ALA A 15 7.19 0.00 9.13
N GLY A 16 5.99 0.08 9.71
CA GLY A 16 5.85 0.40 11.13
C GLY A 16 6.38 -0.68 12.06
N LEU A 17 6.09 -1.96 11.76
CA LEU A 17 6.63 -3.09 12.53
C LEU A 17 8.16 -3.14 12.47
N SER A 18 8.75 -2.95 11.27
CA SER A 18 10.20 -2.92 11.12
C SER A 18 10.83 -1.72 11.84
N ALA A 19 10.22 -0.54 11.77
CA ALA A 19 10.68 0.63 12.50
C ALA A 19 10.64 0.37 14.02
N ALA A 20 9.51 -0.09 14.54
CA ALA A 20 9.32 -0.36 15.96
C ALA A 20 10.31 -1.42 16.48
N LEU A 21 10.49 -2.53 15.75
CA LEU A 21 11.42 -3.60 16.13
C LEU A 21 12.85 -3.08 16.25
N ASN A 22 13.32 -2.30 15.28
CA ASN A 22 14.66 -1.74 15.32
C ASN A 22 14.84 -0.71 16.45
N LEU A 23 13.80 0.06 16.77
CA LEU A 23 13.82 1.05 17.87
C LEU A 23 13.83 0.37 19.24
N VAL A 24 13.01 -0.66 19.49
CA VAL A 24 13.04 -1.37 20.78
C VAL A 24 14.36 -2.11 20.99
N ARG A 25 14.96 -2.64 19.90
CA ARG A 25 16.32 -3.23 19.94
C ARG A 25 17.40 -2.18 20.24
N ALA A 26 17.16 -0.91 19.91
CA ALA A 26 17.97 0.23 20.35
C ALA A 26 17.61 0.72 21.76
N ARG A 27 16.80 -0.05 22.51
CA ARG A 27 16.36 0.22 23.89
C ARG A 27 15.49 1.46 24.04
N ARG A 28 14.75 1.84 22.97
CA ARG A 28 13.74 2.91 23.03
C ARG A 28 12.42 2.36 23.56
N LYS A 29 11.70 3.19 24.33
CA LYS A 29 10.32 2.91 24.72
C LYS A 29 9.40 3.31 23.56
N VAL A 30 8.78 2.33 22.90
CA VAL A 30 8.02 2.49 21.67
C VAL A 30 6.56 2.12 21.87
N LEU A 31 5.66 3.01 21.45
CA LEU A 31 4.25 2.71 21.33
C LEU A 31 3.90 2.54 19.85
N VAL A 32 3.29 1.42 19.49
CA VAL A 32 2.71 1.21 18.16
C VAL A 32 1.19 1.36 18.24
N LEU A 33 0.65 2.32 17.49
CA LEU A 33 -0.79 2.56 17.37
C LEU A 33 -1.26 2.05 16.00
N ASP A 34 -2.19 1.10 15.98
CA ASP A 34 -2.68 0.51 14.74
C ASP A 34 -4.19 0.32 14.72
N SER A 35 -4.82 0.70 13.63
CA SER A 35 -6.27 0.54 13.43
C SER A 35 -6.70 -0.92 13.21
N ASN A 36 -5.75 -1.81 12.96
CA ASN A 36 -5.95 -3.20 12.56
C ASN A 36 -6.76 -3.37 11.25
N ARG A 37 -6.56 -2.46 10.30
CA ARG A 37 -7.18 -2.47 8.97
C ARG A 37 -6.11 -2.44 7.87
N PRO A 38 -5.33 -3.53 7.70
CA PRO A 38 -4.28 -3.54 6.69
C PRO A 38 -4.87 -3.54 5.28
N ARG A 39 -4.26 -2.75 4.37
CA ARG A 39 -4.68 -2.63 2.97
C ARG A 39 -4.70 -3.99 2.25
N ASN A 40 -3.71 -4.81 2.49
CA ASN A 40 -3.53 -6.12 1.85
C ASN A 40 -4.29 -7.27 2.54
N ALA A 41 -5.29 -6.99 3.40
CA ALA A 41 -6.06 -8.03 4.07
C ALA A 41 -6.93 -8.87 3.11
N ALA A 42 -7.18 -8.38 1.91
CA ALA A 42 -8.01 -9.08 0.93
C ALA A 42 -7.27 -10.25 0.25
N THR A 43 -5.93 -10.19 0.13
CA THR A 43 -5.16 -11.26 -0.49
C THR A 43 -4.81 -12.38 0.49
N PHE A 44 -4.76 -13.61 0.00
CA PHE A 44 -4.42 -14.79 0.82
C PHE A 44 -2.93 -15.05 0.92
N ALA A 45 -2.17 -14.63 -0.09
CA ALA A 45 -0.72 -14.79 -0.15
C ALA A 45 -0.03 -13.46 -0.42
N SER A 46 1.20 -13.31 0.04
CA SER A 46 2.08 -12.19 -0.26
C SER A 46 3.36 -12.72 -0.88
N HIS A 47 3.77 -12.16 -2.00
CA HIS A 47 4.96 -12.59 -2.71
C HIS A 47 6.09 -11.57 -2.65
N GLY A 48 7.31 -12.03 -2.96
CA GLY A 48 8.50 -11.18 -3.01
C GLY A 48 9.08 -10.76 -1.65
N PHE A 49 8.61 -11.34 -0.54
CA PHE A 49 9.23 -11.16 0.76
C PHE A 49 10.18 -12.32 1.03
N VAL A 50 11.49 -12.11 0.87
CA VAL A 50 12.51 -13.16 1.03
C VAL A 50 12.37 -13.87 2.38
N THR A 51 12.44 -15.19 2.39
CA THR A 51 12.19 -16.12 3.52
C THR A 51 10.72 -16.27 3.93
N ARG A 52 9.81 -15.48 3.36
CA ARG A 52 8.36 -15.51 3.66
C ARG A 52 7.51 -15.43 2.38
N ASP A 53 8.05 -15.86 1.25
CA ASP A 53 7.29 -15.91 0.00
C ASP A 53 6.06 -16.80 0.13
N GLY A 54 4.90 -16.34 -0.36
CA GLY A 54 3.61 -17.03 -0.22
C GLY A 54 2.95 -16.92 1.16
N ILE A 55 3.52 -16.18 2.11
CA ILE A 55 2.90 -16.02 3.44
C ILE A 55 1.63 -15.16 3.36
N SER A 56 0.62 -15.53 4.16
CA SER A 56 -0.55 -14.66 4.34
C SER A 56 -0.14 -13.29 4.92
N PRO A 57 -0.64 -12.15 4.39
CA PRO A 57 -0.39 -10.83 4.96
C PRO A 57 -0.74 -10.72 6.44
N LEU A 58 -1.82 -11.37 6.86
CA LEU A 58 -2.26 -11.37 8.27
C LEU A 58 -1.29 -12.15 9.15
N GLU A 59 -0.77 -13.28 8.64
CA GLU A 59 0.21 -14.09 9.35
C GLU A 59 1.56 -13.37 9.45
N LEU A 60 2.02 -12.71 8.38
CA LEU A 60 3.24 -11.90 8.42
C LEU A 60 3.15 -10.80 9.49
N ARG A 61 1.99 -10.11 9.58
CA ARG A 61 1.74 -9.10 10.60
C ARG A 61 1.71 -9.70 12.01
N ARG A 62 1.08 -10.88 12.19
CA ARG A 62 1.02 -11.57 13.47
C ARG A 62 2.42 -11.91 13.96
N LEU A 63 3.25 -12.52 13.12
CA LEU A 63 4.63 -12.84 13.44
C LEU A 63 5.46 -11.60 13.79
N GLY A 64 5.38 -10.53 12.97
CA GLY A 64 6.11 -9.30 13.25
C GLY A 64 5.66 -8.61 14.53
N ARG A 65 4.39 -8.74 14.91
CA ARG A 65 3.89 -8.26 16.20
C ARG A 65 4.43 -9.09 17.37
N GLU A 66 4.42 -10.41 17.27
CA GLU A 66 4.96 -11.32 18.30
C GLU A 66 6.46 -11.07 18.53
N GLU A 67 7.22 -10.88 17.44
CA GLU A 67 8.64 -10.51 17.55
C GLU A 67 8.83 -9.19 18.33
N LEU A 68 7.96 -8.20 18.08
CA LEU A 68 8.02 -6.91 18.76
C LEU A 68 7.62 -7.04 20.24
N GLU A 69 6.55 -7.75 20.55
CA GLU A 69 6.01 -7.94 21.91
C GLU A 69 6.99 -8.73 22.82
N ALA A 70 7.97 -9.42 22.26
CA ALA A 70 9.04 -10.07 23.03
C ALA A 70 10.02 -9.08 23.69
N TYR A 71 9.95 -7.78 23.36
CA TYR A 71 10.81 -6.75 23.94
C TYR A 71 10.05 -5.88 24.95
N GLU A 72 10.59 -5.73 26.17
CA GLU A 72 9.98 -4.94 27.25
C GLU A 72 9.69 -3.48 26.88
N GLY A 73 10.48 -2.89 25.98
CA GLY A 73 10.29 -1.50 25.51
C GLY A 73 9.12 -1.33 24.54
N ALA A 74 8.46 -2.39 24.09
CA ALA A 74 7.37 -2.37 23.14
C ALA A 74 5.99 -2.29 23.83
N THR A 75 5.18 -1.37 23.37
CA THR A 75 3.75 -1.31 23.72
C THR A 75 2.96 -1.30 22.42
N PHE A 76 1.89 -2.08 22.34
CA PHE A 76 1.02 -2.15 21.20
C PHE A 76 -0.42 -1.80 21.61
N ALA A 77 -1.05 -0.85 20.90
CA ALA A 77 -2.44 -0.50 21.14
C ALA A 77 -3.22 -0.50 19.83
N LYS A 78 -4.37 -1.22 19.82
CA LYS A 78 -5.34 -1.16 18.73
C LYS A 78 -6.13 0.15 18.86
N ALA A 79 -5.78 1.13 18.03
CA ALA A 79 -6.41 2.44 18.05
C ALA A 79 -6.31 3.15 16.70
N VAL A 80 -7.22 4.08 16.47
CA VAL A 80 -7.16 5.02 15.33
C VAL A 80 -6.65 6.34 15.85
N VAL A 81 -5.53 6.81 15.32
CA VAL A 81 -5.00 8.14 15.64
C VAL A 81 -5.93 9.19 15.04
N SER A 82 -6.40 10.10 15.87
CA SER A 82 -7.29 11.20 15.48
C SER A 82 -6.60 12.56 15.40
N ALA A 83 -5.50 12.75 16.12
CA ALA A 83 -4.71 13.98 16.10
C ALA A 83 -3.26 13.75 16.51
N ILE A 84 -2.34 14.56 15.95
CA ILE A 84 -0.99 14.78 16.46
C ILE A 84 -0.84 16.28 16.65
N GLU A 85 -0.67 16.71 17.89
CA GLU A 85 -0.51 18.10 18.27
C GLU A 85 0.99 18.50 18.30
N PRO A 86 1.34 19.78 18.13
CA PRO A 86 2.70 20.28 18.38
C PRO A 86 3.23 19.83 19.76
N GLY A 87 4.51 19.47 19.84
CA GLY A 87 5.08 18.79 21.00
C GLY A 87 4.78 17.30 21.05
N PHE A 88 4.21 16.76 19.95
CA PHE A 88 3.93 15.33 19.70
C PHE A 88 3.03 14.67 20.74
N VAL A 89 1.94 15.34 21.09
CA VAL A 89 0.84 14.71 21.80
C VAL A 89 -0.03 13.97 20.79
N VAL A 90 0.05 12.64 20.82
CA VAL A 90 -0.71 11.77 19.89
C VAL A 90 -2.00 11.33 20.57
N THR A 91 -3.13 11.62 19.96
CA THR A 91 -4.46 11.24 20.46
C THR A 91 -5.02 10.07 19.67
N ALA A 92 -5.35 8.98 20.39
CA ALA A 92 -5.91 7.74 19.84
C ALA A 92 -6.88 7.08 20.84
N GLY A 93 -7.96 7.80 21.20
CA GLY A 93 -8.84 7.44 22.32
C GLY A 93 -8.29 7.85 23.69
N ALA A 94 -6.99 7.74 23.90
CA ALA A 94 -6.20 8.34 24.97
C ALA A 94 -5.14 9.27 24.35
N SER A 95 -4.44 10.05 25.17
CA SER A 95 -3.36 10.91 24.71
C SER A 95 -2.01 10.39 25.20
N TYR A 96 -1.04 10.36 24.30
CA TYR A 96 0.31 9.87 24.51
C TYR A 96 1.31 10.96 24.16
N GLN A 97 2.33 11.16 24.98
CA GLN A 97 3.42 12.07 24.72
C GLN A 97 4.59 11.31 24.10
N ALA A 98 5.18 11.85 23.03
CA ALA A 98 6.35 11.25 22.38
C ALA A 98 7.48 12.27 22.19
N SER A 99 8.74 11.79 22.14
CA SER A 99 9.89 12.59 21.69
C SER A 99 10.03 12.59 20.17
N ALA A 100 9.54 11.53 19.51
CA ALA A 100 9.49 11.43 18.06
C ALA A 100 8.24 10.64 17.59
N VAL A 101 7.80 10.90 16.36
CA VAL A 101 6.68 10.21 15.73
C VAL A 101 7.10 9.62 14.38
N VAL A 102 6.74 8.36 14.14
CA VAL A 102 6.91 7.69 12.84
C VAL A 102 5.55 7.45 12.21
N ILE A 103 5.29 8.08 11.06
CA ILE A 103 4.08 7.90 10.24
C ILE A 103 4.32 6.73 9.29
N ALA A 104 3.61 5.63 9.51
CA ALA A 104 3.67 4.40 8.71
C ALA A 104 2.26 3.89 8.33
N THR A 105 1.34 4.82 8.10
CA THR A 105 -0.10 4.55 7.89
C THR A 105 -0.42 4.01 6.50
N GLY A 106 0.56 4.04 5.59
CA GLY A 106 0.37 3.59 4.22
C GLY A 106 -0.55 4.51 3.41
N LEU A 107 -1.27 3.93 2.48
CA LEU A 107 -2.15 4.62 1.55
C LEU A 107 -3.57 4.04 1.55
N THR A 108 -4.48 4.77 0.92
CA THR A 108 -5.85 4.35 0.62
C THR A 108 -6.01 4.15 -0.88
N GLU A 109 -6.72 3.08 -1.27
CA GLU A 109 -7.04 2.74 -2.66
C GLU A 109 -8.48 3.15 -2.98
N LYS A 110 -8.64 3.88 -4.08
CA LYS A 110 -9.94 4.15 -4.68
C LYS A 110 -10.00 3.43 -6.03
N PHE A 111 -10.82 2.40 -6.09
CA PHE A 111 -11.06 1.60 -7.29
C PHE A 111 -12.06 2.27 -8.23
N PRO A 112 -12.06 1.91 -9.53
CA PRO A 112 -13.19 2.18 -10.44
C PRO A 112 -14.50 1.70 -9.81
N ALA A 113 -15.60 2.37 -10.11
CA ALA A 113 -16.92 2.13 -9.52
C ALA A 113 -17.59 0.88 -10.12
N LEU A 114 -16.99 -0.30 -9.95
CA LEU A 114 -17.52 -1.58 -10.42
C LEU A 114 -18.14 -2.34 -9.24
N PRO A 115 -19.47 -2.60 -9.23
CA PRO A 115 -20.17 -3.15 -8.07
C PRO A 115 -19.59 -4.45 -7.52
N SER A 116 -19.23 -5.39 -8.41
CA SER A 116 -18.76 -6.74 -8.05
C SER A 116 -17.24 -6.83 -7.87
N LEU A 117 -16.47 -5.77 -8.14
CA LEU A 117 -15.00 -5.79 -8.12
C LEU A 117 -14.45 -6.33 -6.78
N ARG A 118 -14.99 -5.85 -5.67
CA ARG A 118 -14.53 -6.24 -4.33
C ARG A 118 -14.77 -7.70 -3.98
N THR A 119 -15.69 -8.37 -4.66
CA THR A 119 -15.94 -9.81 -4.48
C THR A 119 -14.75 -10.64 -4.94
N PHE A 120 -14.05 -10.19 -5.97
CA PHE A 120 -12.92 -10.89 -6.58
C PHE A 120 -11.56 -10.29 -6.20
N TYR A 121 -11.54 -9.14 -5.51
CA TYR A 121 -10.31 -8.45 -5.14
C TYR A 121 -9.51 -9.24 -4.10
N GLY A 122 -8.25 -9.49 -4.41
CA GLY A 122 -7.34 -10.31 -3.61
C GLY A 122 -7.40 -11.82 -3.91
N THR A 123 -8.23 -12.23 -4.89
CA THR A 123 -8.34 -13.63 -5.33
C THR A 123 -8.07 -13.79 -6.82
N SER A 124 -8.84 -13.14 -7.69
CA SER A 124 -8.65 -13.14 -9.14
C SER A 124 -8.61 -11.72 -9.75
N ILE A 125 -8.77 -10.69 -8.92
CA ILE A 125 -8.51 -9.29 -9.25
C ILE A 125 -7.48 -8.75 -8.26
N HIS A 126 -6.41 -8.15 -8.77
CA HIS A 126 -5.28 -7.64 -7.98
C HIS A 126 -4.92 -6.21 -8.38
N SER A 127 -4.17 -5.49 -7.55
CA SER A 127 -3.65 -4.15 -7.89
C SER A 127 -2.14 -4.13 -8.10
N CYS A 128 -1.41 -5.07 -7.49
CA CYS A 128 0.05 -5.15 -7.59
C CYS A 128 0.45 -6.18 -8.67
N VAL A 129 1.02 -5.72 -9.77
CA VAL A 129 1.46 -6.59 -10.87
C VAL A 129 2.61 -7.50 -10.42
N GLU A 130 3.68 -6.90 -9.85
CA GLU A 130 4.88 -7.64 -9.42
C GLU A 130 4.62 -8.60 -8.26
N CYS A 131 3.48 -8.42 -7.54
CA CYS A 131 3.11 -9.29 -6.45
C CYS A 131 2.38 -10.55 -6.91
N ASP A 132 1.50 -10.41 -7.94
CA ASP A 132 0.48 -11.44 -8.23
C ASP A 132 0.49 -11.92 -9.69
N ALA A 133 1.24 -11.28 -10.61
CA ALA A 133 1.16 -11.64 -12.03
C ALA A 133 1.77 -13.01 -12.37
N TYR A 134 2.69 -13.49 -11.54
CA TYR A 134 3.32 -14.80 -11.74
C TYR A 134 2.29 -15.94 -11.67
N GLU A 135 1.32 -15.86 -10.77
CA GLU A 135 0.25 -16.85 -10.56
C GLU A 135 -0.72 -16.94 -11.75
N TYR A 136 -0.72 -15.89 -12.60
CA TYR A 136 -1.58 -15.80 -13.79
C TYR A 136 -0.78 -15.81 -15.09
N ALA A 137 0.43 -16.39 -15.06
CA ALA A 137 1.24 -16.57 -16.27
C ALA A 137 0.43 -17.29 -17.36
N ASP A 138 0.50 -16.77 -18.59
CA ASP A 138 -0.21 -17.27 -19.79
C ASP A 138 -1.75 -17.27 -19.71
N ALA A 139 -2.34 -16.74 -18.63
CA ALA A 139 -3.79 -16.63 -18.50
C ALA A 139 -4.36 -15.45 -19.31
N PRO A 140 -5.66 -15.50 -19.69
CA PRO A 140 -6.37 -14.35 -20.23
C PRO A 140 -6.55 -13.27 -19.15
N ILE A 141 -5.77 -12.18 -19.22
CA ILE A 141 -5.74 -11.11 -18.23
C ILE A 141 -6.47 -9.85 -18.73
N ALA A 142 -7.19 -9.17 -17.83
CA ALA A 142 -7.65 -7.81 -18.01
C ALA A 142 -6.79 -6.82 -17.22
N LEU A 143 -6.47 -5.66 -17.77
CA LEU A 143 -6.06 -4.48 -17.01
C LEU A 143 -7.18 -3.45 -17.04
N ILE A 144 -7.74 -3.06 -15.90
CA ILE A 144 -8.84 -2.10 -15.78
C ILE A 144 -8.35 -0.86 -15.06
N GLY A 145 -8.56 0.32 -15.61
CA GLY A 145 -8.19 1.57 -14.96
C GLY A 145 -8.69 2.82 -15.64
N GLU A 146 -8.55 3.94 -14.95
CA GLU A 146 -9.01 5.27 -15.37
C GLU A 146 -7.86 6.30 -15.38
N THR A 147 -6.61 5.84 -15.33
CA THR A 147 -5.39 6.64 -15.22
C THR A 147 -4.60 6.63 -16.54
N ASP A 148 -3.68 7.55 -16.70
CA ASP A 148 -2.88 7.70 -17.92
C ASP A 148 -1.62 6.80 -17.95
N ASP A 149 -1.34 6.00 -16.89
CA ASP A 149 -0.23 5.06 -16.79
C ASP A 149 -0.57 3.62 -17.24
N LEU A 150 -1.75 3.41 -17.83
CA LEU A 150 -2.24 2.09 -18.23
C LEU A 150 -1.34 1.41 -19.26
N ALA A 151 -0.80 2.17 -20.22
CA ALA A 151 0.06 1.62 -21.26
C ALA A 151 1.37 1.04 -20.66
N GLU A 152 2.02 1.78 -19.78
CA GLU A 152 3.24 1.33 -19.09
C GLU A 152 2.96 0.08 -18.25
N ARG A 153 1.86 0.08 -17.52
CA ARG A 153 1.44 -1.06 -16.70
C ARG A 153 1.09 -2.28 -17.53
N ALA A 154 0.45 -2.10 -18.68
CA ALA A 154 0.15 -3.19 -19.61
C ALA A 154 1.42 -3.80 -20.21
N LEU A 155 2.41 -2.97 -20.57
CA LEU A 155 3.72 -3.45 -21.01
C LEU A 155 4.42 -4.30 -19.93
N LEU A 156 4.28 -3.91 -18.65
CA LEU A 156 4.80 -4.70 -17.54
C LEU A 156 4.07 -6.06 -17.43
N ILE A 157 2.75 -6.07 -17.43
CA ILE A 157 1.93 -7.30 -17.35
C ILE A 157 2.23 -8.24 -18.52
N SER A 158 2.55 -7.72 -19.70
CA SER A 158 2.85 -8.50 -20.90
C SER A 158 4.06 -9.43 -20.78
N GLN A 159 4.86 -9.31 -19.70
CA GLN A 159 5.92 -10.27 -19.37
C GLN A 159 5.38 -11.63 -18.93
N TRP A 160 4.21 -11.64 -18.30
CA TRP A 160 3.59 -12.87 -17.79
C TRP A 160 2.51 -13.41 -18.70
N SER A 161 1.74 -12.57 -19.40
CA SER A 161 0.75 -13.01 -20.37
C SER A 161 0.65 -12.07 -21.57
N ARG A 162 0.57 -12.67 -22.76
CA ARG A 162 0.31 -11.95 -24.02
C ARG A 162 -1.18 -11.87 -24.37
N ASP A 163 -2.02 -12.68 -23.70
CA ASP A 163 -3.48 -12.58 -23.82
C ASP A 163 -3.96 -11.53 -22.81
N LEU A 164 -3.65 -10.27 -23.11
CA LEU A 164 -3.93 -9.11 -22.26
C LEU A 164 -4.82 -8.11 -23.01
N ILE A 165 -5.90 -7.68 -22.38
CA ILE A 165 -6.74 -6.55 -22.83
C ILE A 165 -6.70 -5.44 -21.78
N VAL A 166 -6.44 -4.22 -22.23
CA VAL A 166 -6.55 -3.01 -21.42
C VAL A 166 -7.93 -2.41 -21.58
N PHE A 167 -8.68 -2.31 -20.50
CA PHE A 167 -9.98 -1.65 -20.42
C PHE A 167 -9.81 -0.26 -19.81
N THR A 168 -9.96 0.79 -20.63
CA THR A 168 -9.74 2.17 -20.17
C THR A 168 -10.96 2.77 -19.46
N ASN A 169 -12.06 2.02 -19.39
CA ASN A 169 -13.34 2.43 -18.79
C ASN A 169 -13.86 3.79 -19.34
N ALA A 170 -13.64 4.05 -20.60
CA ALA A 170 -13.96 5.31 -21.29
C ALA A 170 -13.31 6.57 -20.67
N VAL A 171 -12.35 6.43 -19.77
CA VAL A 171 -11.68 7.51 -19.01
C VAL A 171 -10.17 7.52 -19.24
N GLY A 172 -9.50 6.39 -19.01
CA GLY A 172 -8.03 6.26 -19.16
C GLY A 172 -7.57 6.58 -20.58
N ARG A 173 -6.42 7.23 -20.70
CA ARG A 173 -5.86 7.64 -22.00
C ARG A 173 -4.73 6.72 -22.39
N ILE A 174 -4.75 6.31 -23.66
CA ILE A 174 -3.66 5.59 -24.31
C ILE A 174 -3.47 6.26 -25.67
N THR A 175 -2.30 6.77 -25.92
CA THR A 175 -1.93 7.42 -27.17
C THR A 175 -1.77 6.39 -28.31
N ALA A 176 -1.79 6.84 -29.57
CA ALA A 176 -1.59 5.97 -30.72
C ALA A 176 -0.22 5.28 -30.73
N ASP A 177 0.82 5.99 -30.29
CA ASP A 177 2.17 5.43 -30.19
C ASP A 177 2.27 4.35 -29.10
N GLU A 178 1.62 4.56 -27.94
CA GLU A 178 1.54 3.56 -26.88
C GLU A 178 0.74 2.34 -27.33
N GLU A 179 -0.38 2.54 -28.03
CA GLU A 179 -1.19 1.43 -28.57
C GLU A 179 -0.40 0.61 -29.59
N THR A 180 0.41 1.25 -30.44
CA THR A 180 1.30 0.56 -31.37
C THR A 180 2.30 -0.32 -30.62
N ARG A 181 2.93 0.19 -29.58
CA ARG A 181 3.87 -0.56 -28.73
C ARG A 181 3.18 -1.71 -27.98
N LEU A 182 1.94 -1.53 -27.57
CA LEU A 182 1.12 -2.59 -26.95
C LEU A 182 0.79 -3.69 -27.95
N ALA A 183 0.39 -3.34 -29.17
CA ALA A 183 0.06 -4.28 -30.23
C ALA A 183 1.27 -5.16 -30.61
N GLU A 184 2.49 -4.62 -30.64
CA GLU A 184 3.75 -5.39 -30.85
C GLU A 184 3.95 -6.49 -29.80
N ARG A 185 3.34 -6.35 -28.62
CA ARG A 185 3.36 -7.33 -27.53
C ARG A 185 2.12 -8.23 -27.50
N GLY A 186 1.18 -8.08 -28.45
CA GLY A 186 -0.08 -8.81 -28.51
C GLY A 186 -1.15 -8.27 -27.57
N VAL A 187 -0.92 -7.11 -26.96
CA VAL A 187 -1.86 -6.46 -26.05
C VAL A 187 -2.86 -5.63 -26.85
N SER A 188 -4.15 -5.78 -26.58
CA SER A 188 -5.21 -4.99 -27.18
C SER A 188 -5.81 -3.99 -26.20
N VAL A 189 -6.47 -2.96 -26.74
CA VAL A 189 -7.10 -1.87 -25.97
C VAL A 189 -8.58 -1.82 -26.25
N ASP A 190 -9.41 -1.92 -25.23
CA ASP A 190 -10.85 -1.68 -25.28
C ASP A 190 -11.17 -0.36 -24.55
N ARG A 191 -11.74 0.60 -25.29
CA ARG A 191 -12.04 1.94 -24.75
C ARG A 191 -13.48 2.09 -24.31
N ARG A 192 -14.28 1.03 -24.40
CA ARG A 192 -15.67 1.05 -23.96
C ARG A 192 -15.75 1.16 -22.43
N ALA A 193 -16.86 1.73 -21.95
CA ALA A 193 -17.16 1.79 -20.53
C ALA A 193 -17.37 0.38 -19.96
N VAL A 194 -16.78 0.11 -18.81
CA VAL A 194 -16.96 -1.14 -18.04
C VAL A 194 -18.12 -0.93 -17.08
N ALA A 195 -19.14 -1.79 -17.16
CA ALA A 195 -20.28 -1.76 -16.24
C ALA A 195 -19.98 -2.51 -14.95
N ASP A 196 -19.34 -3.69 -15.06
CA ASP A 196 -19.00 -4.54 -13.92
C ASP A 196 -18.00 -5.64 -14.31
N VAL A 197 -17.72 -6.53 -13.39
CA VAL A 197 -17.00 -7.78 -13.59
C VAL A 197 -17.94 -8.97 -13.34
N ALA A 198 -17.76 -10.06 -14.08
CA ALA A 198 -18.54 -11.29 -13.95
C ALA A 198 -17.67 -12.41 -13.40
N GLY A 199 -18.27 -13.30 -12.63
CA GLY A 199 -17.62 -14.48 -12.08
C GLY A 199 -18.51 -15.17 -11.06
N ASP A 200 -17.97 -16.21 -10.44
CA ASP A 200 -18.64 -16.98 -9.43
C ASP A 200 -17.66 -17.38 -8.31
N ARG A 201 -17.97 -18.42 -7.53
CA ARG A 201 -17.12 -18.95 -6.46
C ARG A 201 -15.74 -19.44 -6.94
N ASP A 202 -15.61 -19.75 -8.23
CA ASP A 202 -14.37 -20.24 -8.82
C ASP A 202 -13.47 -19.09 -9.31
N GLY A 203 -13.99 -17.84 -9.28
CA GLY A 203 -13.25 -16.61 -9.57
C GLY A 203 -13.84 -15.77 -10.69
N LEU A 204 -13.04 -14.86 -11.23
CA LEU A 204 -13.39 -13.99 -12.36
C LEU A 204 -13.60 -14.83 -13.63
N SER A 205 -14.67 -14.54 -14.38
CA SER A 205 -14.93 -15.16 -15.68
C SER A 205 -14.99 -14.17 -16.84
N GLY A 206 -15.14 -12.86 -16.57
CA GLY A 206 -15.19 -11.87 -17.62
C GLY A 206 -15.39 -10.43 -17.15
N ILE A 207 -15.22 -9.53 -18.13
CA ILE A 207 -15.45 -8.08 -17.98
C ILE A 207 -16.76 -7.75 -18.67
N VAL A 208 -17.71 -7.15 -17.95
CA VAL A 208 -19.03 -6.75 -18.46
C VAL A 208 -18.95 -5.30 -18.93
N LEU A 209 -19.20 -5.06 -20.18
CA LEU A 209 -19.21 -3.73 -20.78
C LEU A 209 -20.59 -3.08 -20.69
N ALA A 210 -20.62 -1.74 -20.77
CA ALA A 210 -21.86 -0.99 -20.65
C ALA A 210 -22.86 -1.23 -21.82
N ASP A 211 -22.38 -1.73 -22.96
CA ASP A 211 -23.20 -2.13 -24.11
C ASP A 211 -23.81 -3.55 -23.97
N GLY A 212 -23.45 -4.26 -22.89
CA GLY A 212 -23.93 -5.60 -22.59
C GLY A 212 -23.01 -6.73 -23.03
N ASP A 213 -21.92 -6.46 -23.73
CA ASP A 213 -20.92 -7.46 -24.07
C ASP A 213 -20.20 -7.98 -22.84
N VAL A 214 -19.86 -9.26 -22.84
CA VAL A 214 -19.01 -9.87 -21.81
C VAL A 214 -17.74 -10.40 -22.45
N ILE A 215 -16.61 -9.84 -22.07
CA ILE A 215 -15.30 -10.25 -22.59
C ILE A 215 -14.68 -11.26 -21.63
N PRO A 216 -14.48 -12.52 -22.02
CA PRO A 216 -13.93 -13.56 -21.15
C PRO A 216 -12.53 -13.22 -20.65
N ARG A 217 -12.30 -13.25 -19.34
CA ARG A 217 -11.00 -13.08 -18.66
C ARG A 217 -11.02 -13.86 -17.37
N SER A 218 -9.94 -14.56 -17.06
CA SER A 218 -9.83 -15.38 -15.85
C SER A 218 -9.10 -14.67 -14.70
N ALA A 219 -8.40 -13.58 -15.00
CA ALA A 219 -7.75 -12.74 -14.02
C ALA A 219 -7.81 -11.26 -14.44
N ALA A 220 -7.71 -10.37 -13.48
CA ALA A 220 -7.60 -8.94 -13.78
C ALA A 220 -6.62 -8.24 -12.85
N PHE A 221 -5.97 -7.22 -13.40
CA PHE A 221 -5.32 -6.18 -12.62
C PHE A 221 -6.16 -4.91 -12.70
N VAL A 222 -6.45 -4.33 -11.53
CA VAL A 222 -7.11 -3.04 -11.45
C VAL A 222 -6.09 -1.97 -11.08
N ARG A 223 -6.15 -0.81 -11.75
CA ARG A 223 -5.33 0.36 -11.40
C ARG A 223 -6.13 1.29 -10.48
N PRO A 224 -5.93 1.24 -9.16
CA PRO A 224 -6.60 2.18 -8.26
C PRO A 224 -5.95 3.56 -8.33
N MET A 225 -6.70 4.58 -7.97
CA MET A 225 -6.12 5.84 -7.55
C MET A 225 -5.69 5.73 -6.09
N TYR A 226 -4.50 6.24 -5.79
CA TYR A 226 -3.93 6.22 -4.45
C TYR A 226 -4.03 7.57 -3.78
N SER A 227 -4.23 7.58 -2.47
CA SER A 227 -4.17 8.78 -1.65
C SER A 227 -3.65 8.45 -0.26
N THR A 228 -3.05 9.43 0.40
CA THR A 228 -2.72 9.37 1.82
C THR A 228 -3.85 9.95 2.66
N ASN A 229 -4.01 9.47 3.88
CA ASN A 229 -4.92 10.09 4.85
C ASN A 229 -4.08 10.70 5.98
N LEU A 230 -3.78 12.00 5.86
CA LEU A 230 -2.93 12.74 6.80
C LEU A 230 -3.70 13.76 7.66
N GLY A 231 -5.04 13.73 7.61
CA GLY A 231 -5.88 14.68 8.35
C GLY A 231 -5.59 14.73 9.85
N TYR A 232 -5.21 13.60 10.45
CA TYR A 232 -4.82 13.52 11.86
C TYR A 232 -3.50 14.23 12.19
N ALA A 233 -2.68 14.54 11.20
CA ALA A 233 -1.40 15.26 11.34
C ALA A 233 -1.43 16.69 10.78
N ALA A 234 -2.62 17.20 10.44
CA ALA A 234 -2.77 18.52 9.79
C ALA A 234 -2.18 19.68 10.61
N SER A 235 -2.26 19.62 11.94
CA SER A 235 -1.71 20.65 12.83
C SER A 235 -0.18 20.77 12.79
N LEU A 236 0.52 19.77 12.26
CA LEU A 236 1.99 19.76 12.14
C LEU A 236 2.47 20.52 10.90
N GLY A 237 1.63 20.76 9.90
CA GLY A 237 2.01 21.43 8.66
C GLY A 237 3.08 20.70 7.86
N LEU A 238 2.98 19.35 7.78
CA LEU A 238 3.92 18.51 7.04
C LEU A 238 3.91 18.85 5.54
N ALA A 239 5.08 18.98 4.93
CA ALA A 239 5.20 19.14 3.50
C ALA A 239 4.76 17.86 2.76
N THR A 240 4.03 18.07 1.65
CA THR A 240 3.57 17.00 0.77
C THR A 240 3.83 17.36 -0.68
N THR A 241 4.04 16.34 -1.52
CA THR A 241 4.06 16.51 -2.97
C THR A 241 2.72 17.00 -3.50
N ALA A 242 2.66 17.41 -4.77
CA ALA A 242 1.42 17.84 -5.41
C ALA A 242 0.33 16.74 -5.39
N GLU A 243 0.74 15.48 -5.37
CA GLU A 243 -0.15 14.29 -5.29
C GLU A 243 -0.55 13.94 -3.85
N GLY A 244 -0.03 14.65 -2.84
CA GLY A 244 -0.37 14.46 -1.43
C GLY A 244 0.47 13.42 -0.67
N TRP A 245 1.63 12.98 -1.22
CA TRP A 245 2.57 12.12 -0.52
C TRP A 245 3.42 12.91 0.46
N LEU A 246 3.76 12.33 1.62
CA LEU A 246 4.71 12.96 2.53
C LEU A 246 6.08 13.13 1.88
N GLU A 247 6.59 14.35 1.88
CA GLU A 247 7.98 14.63 1.49
C GLU A 247 8.92 14.21 2.62
N ILE A 248 9.95 13.44 2.25
CA ILE A 248 10.97 12.95 3.17
C ILE A 248 12.37 13.10 2.55
N ASP A 249 13.38 13.17 3.43
CA ASP A 249 14.76 12.98 3.01
C ASP A 249 15.11 11.48 2.83
N ASP A 250 16.32 11.18 2.41
CA ASP A 250 16.81 9.81 2.21
C ASP A 250 16.79 8.95 3.49
N SER A 251 16.66 9.56 4.65
CA SER A 251 16.59 8.91 5.95
C SER A 251 15.17 8.78 6.48
N GLY A 252 14.19 9.34 5.77
CA GLY A 252 12.78 9.34 6.14
C GLY A 252 12.35 10.46 7.09
N ARG A 253 13.18 11.53 7.26
CA ARG A 253 12.78 12.73 8.00
C ARG A 253 11.80 13.54 7.15
N THR A 254 10.74 14.01 7.77
CA THR A 254 9.79 14.94 7.14
C THR A 254 10.29 16.40 7.27
N SER A 255 9.49 17.35 6.77
CA SER A 255 9.74 18.79 6.94
C SER A 255 9.69 19.25 8.40
N VAL A 256 9.16 18.45 9.31
CA VAL A 256 9.01 18.77 10.74
C VAL A 256 10.00 17.94 11.57
N PRO A 257 10.98 18.56 12.24
CA PRO A 257 11.94 17.87 13.11
C PRO A 257 11.23 17.00 14.16
N GLY A 258 11.70 15.76 14.33
CA GLY A 258 11.08 14.77 15.22
C GLY A 258 9.93 13.99 14.61
N VAL A 259 9.50 14.33 13.38
CA VAL A 259 8.49 13.57 12.63
C VAL A 259 9.14 12.89 11.43
N TYR A 260 8.88 11.60 11.31
CA TYR A 260 9.43 10.73 10.28
C TYR A 260 8.32 9.99 9.55
N ALA A 261 8.58 9.52 8.33
CA ALA A 261 7.63 8.70 7.60
C ALA A 261 8.31 7.55 6.86
N ALA A 262 7.58 6.43 6.72
CA ALA A 262 8.07 5.23 6.04
C ALA A 262 6.94 4.46 5.34
N GLY A 263 7.31 3.72 4.30
CA GLY A 263 6.38 2.90 3.52
C GLY A 263 5.50 3.74 2.62
N ASP A 264 4.34 3.20 2.25
CA ASP A 264 3.47 3.75 1.19
C ASP A 264 2.82 5.10 1.52
N SER A 265 3.08 5.69 2.68
CA SER A 265 2.68 7.07 3.01
C SER A 265 3.62 8.13 2.43
N THR A 266 4.77 7.72 1.90
CA THR A 266 5.77 8.59 1.26
C THR A 266 5.67 8.50 -0.27
N ALA A 267 6.47 9.30 -0.98
CA ALA A 267 6.46 9.33 -2.45
C ALA A 267 6.56 7.91 -3.05
N PRO A 268 5.82 7.63 -4.13
CA PRO A 268 5.68 6.29 -4.65
C PRO A 268 7.01 5.69 -5.15
N GLY A 269 7.25 4.46 -4.70
CA GLY A 269 8.22 3.52 -5.22
C GLY A 269 7.53 2.18 -5.41
N PRO A 270 8.23 1.06 -5.56
CA PRO A 270 7.62 -0.25 -5.55
C PRO A 270 6.85 -0.45 -4.24
N GLN A 271 5.52 -0.65 -4.35
CA GLN A 271 4.63 -0.83 -3.19
C GLN A 271 4.68 -2.27 -2.68
N GLN A 272 5.89 -2.73 -2.38
CA GLN A 272 6.15 -4.08 -1.91
C GLN A 272 6.39 -4.10 -0.39
N LEU A 273 6.01 -5.21 0.25
CA LEU A 273 6.15 -5.38 1.69
C LEU A 273 7.61 -5.28 2.15
N ILE A 274 8.55 -5.84 1.37
CA ILE A 274 9.98 -5.83 1.68
C ILE A 274 10.57 -4.41 1.58
N VAL A 275 10.12 -3.62 0.58
CA VAL A 275 10.54 -2.22 0.43
C VAL A 275 10.04 -1.39 1.60
N ALA A 276 8.79 -1.57 2.00
CA ALA A 276 8.21 -0.90 3.16
C ALA A 276 8.95 -1.28 4.47
N ALA A 277 9.29 -2.57 4.66
CA ALA A 277 10.05 -3.02 5.83
C ALA A 277 11.46 -2.40 5.86
N GLY A 278 12.14 -2.36 4.71
CA GLY A 278 13.46 -1.71 4.57
C GLY A 278 13.41 -0.21 4.89
N ALA A 279 12.37 0.50 4.42
CA ALA A 279 12.14 1.90 4.75
C ALA A 279 11.96 2.12 6.26
N GLY A 280 11.19 1.24 6.92
CA GLY A 280 11.00 1.28 8.36
C GLY A 280 12.31 1.11 9.15
N ALA A 281 13.15 0.16 8.76
CA ALA A 281 14.46 -0.05 9.40
C ALA A 281 15.39 1.18 9.23
N ARG A 282 15.38 1.80 8.05
CA ARG A 282 16.15 3.02 7.75
C ARG A 282 15.68 4.19 8.62
N VAL A 283 14.37 4.40 8.72
CA VAL A 283 13.77 5.44 9.58
C VAL A 283 14.13 5.22 11.04
N ALA A 284 14.06 4.00 11.55
CA ALA A 284 14.44 3.70 12.92
C ALA A 284 15.88 4.11 13.25
N SER A 285 16.80 3.90 12.31
CA SER A 285 18.20 4.32 12.45
C SER A 285 18.32 5.86 12.55
N ALA A 286 17.56 6.60 11.74
CA ALA A 286 17.55 8.06 11.78
C ALA A 286 16.98 8.56 13.11
N VAL A 287 15.79 8.09 13.49
CA VAL A 287 15.13 8.43 14.77
C VAL A 287 16.06 8.21 15.93
N ASN A 288 16.70 7.01 16.00
CA ASN A 288 17.56 6.69 17.13
C ASN A 288 18.78 7.61 17.24
N ARG A 289 19.36 8.03 16.12
CA ARG A 289 20.49 8.99 16.10
C ARG A 289 20.04 10.38 16.53
N ASP A 290 18.92 10.85 16.01
CA ASP A 290 18.42 12.18 16.29
C ASP A 290 17.99 12.34 17.76
N LEU A 291 17.53 11.27 18.39
CA LEU A 291 17.21 11.24 19.83
C LEU A 291 18.45 11.16 20.76
N LEU A 292 19.66 11.09 20.20
CA LEU A 292 20.93 11.15 20.96
C LEU A 292 21.54 12.55 20.92
N ALA A 293 21.09 13.41 20.00
CA ALA A 293 21.57 14.76 19.83
C ALA A 293 20.87 15.73 20.79
#